data_1c0d02636875ad8bf80d0a4be278bf41
#
_entry.id   1c0d02636875ad8bf80d0a4be278bf41
#
_cell.length_a   1.000
_cell.length_b   1.000
_cell.length_c   1.000
_cell.angle_alpha   90.00
_cell.angle_beta   90.00
_cell.angle_gamma   90.00
#
_symmetry.space_group_name_H-M   'P 1'
#
loop_
_entity.id
_entity.type
_entity.pdbx_description
1 polymer ?
#
loop_
_entity_poly.entity_id
_entity_poly.type
_entity_poly.pdbx_seq_one_letter_code
_entity_poly.pdbx_strand_id
1 'polypeptide(L)'
;EAIHSLVEVIQEISITSQVIITTHNPLFVQRNNMKSNVIVDSGKAHVAHGIEDVRDILGVMPEDNLQNTSNILLVEGYTDQIILRKILSSLSPKIRSSLNNNHFVIKHMGSASNLGHYLNEFNQSMCRIMVAIDNDCAGKEATEKAVNKHLISQESIKFIGGPGGNESELEDIIKPSFYKDLLLNNFNLNIDNQVFSSGFKWSKRLKSLASAEGTLLTEELKNQIKIAIANLIPDNITDLDSIFIEAKLNPIRSLAFSIERMID
;
A
#
# COMPACT_ATOMS: atom_id res chain seq x y z
N GLU A 1 -24.77 10.99 -6.29
CA GLU A 1 -25.83 10.85 -7.33
C GLU A 1 -25.92 12.14 -8.18
N ALA A 2 -26.23 13.33 -7.65
CA ALA A 2 -26.44 14.56 -8.45
C ALA A 2 -25.27 14.92 -9.38
N ILE A 3 -24.01 14.74 -8.95
CA ILE A 3 -22.83 15.05 -9.79
C ILE A 3 -22.70 14.03 -10.94
N HIS A 4 -22.98 12.76 -10.71
CA HIS A 4 -22.93 11.74 -11.75
C HIS A 4 -23.98 12.03 -12.84
N SER A 5 -25.21 12.34 -12.44
CA SER A 5 -26.26 12.74 -13.40
C SER A 5 -25.88 14.00 -14.18
N LEU A 6 -25.19 14.96 -13.55
CA LEU A 6 -24.69 16.15 -14.24
C LEU A 6 -23.61 15.80 -15.27
N VAL A 7 -22.68 14.88 -14.95
CA VAL A 7 -21.65 14.42 -15.90
C VAL A 7 -22.29 13.75 -17.12
N GLU A 8 -23.31 12.92 -16.92
CA GLU A 8 -24.05 12.27 -18.02
C GLU A 8 -24.72 13.30 -18.93
N VAL A 9 -25.45 14.27 -18.37
CA VAL A 9 -26.08 15.35 -19.15
C VAL A 9 -25.07 16.17 -19.95
N ILE A 10 -23.91 16.47 -19.36
CA ILE A 10 -22.82 17.18 -20.03
C ILE A 10 -22.26 16.36 -21.18
N GLN A 11 -22.09 15.05 -21.00
CA GLN A 11 -21.64 14.15 -22.06
C GLN A 11 -22.65 14.09 -23.22
N GLU A 12 -23.95 14.05 -22.96
CA GLU A 12 -24.98 14.13 -23.99
C GLU A 12 -24.93 15.45 -24.77
N ILE A 13 -24.78 16.58 -24.09
CA ILE A 13 -24.65 17.88 -24.75
C ILE A 13 -23.39 17.94 -25.61
N SER A 14 -22.30 17.28 -25.18
CA SER A 14 -21.02 17.28 -25.90
C SER A 14 -21.07 16.58 -27.24
N ILE A 15 -22.11 15.77 -27.51
CA ILE A 15 -22.29 15.09 -28.82
C ILE A 15 -22.60 16.13 -29.93
N THR A 16 -23.34 17.21 -29.59
CA THR A 16 -23.80 18.20 -30.56
C THR A 16 -23.18 19.58 -30.39
N SER A 17 -22.47 19.81 -29.28
CA SER A 17 -21.92 21.11 -28.92
C SER A 17 -20.55 21.00 -28.30
N GLN A 18 -19.68 21.99 -28.49
CA GLN A 18 -18.45 22.09 -27.75
C GLN A 18 -18.74 22.48 -26.28
N VAL A 19 -18.29 21.68 -25.33
CA VAL A 19 -18.42 21.94 -23.90
C VAL A 19 -17.05 22.13 -23.27
N ILE A 20 -16.85 23.23 -22.57
CA ILE A 20 -15.63 23.51 -21.80
C ILE A 20 -16.05 23.66 -20.33
N ILE A 21 -15.42 22.89 -19.45
CA ILE A 21 -15.70 22.90 -18.03
C ILE A 21 -14.40 23.22 -17.27
N THR A 22 -14.48 24.11 -16.30
CA THR A 22 -13.41 24.31 -15.34
C THR A 22 -13.84 23.75 -14.00
N THR A 23 -13.04 22.88 -13.43
CA THR A 23 -13.38 22.17 -12.20
C THR A 23 -12.12 21.70 -11.48
N HIS A 24 -12.22 21.51 -10.19
CA HIS A 24 -11.26 20.78 -9.35
C HIS A 24 -11.84 19.44 -8.85
N ASN A 25 -13.02 19.05 -9.36
CA ASN A 25 -13.67 17.80 -8.95
C ASN A 25 -13.23 16.64 -9.86
N PRO A 26 -12.64 15.55 -9.31
CA PRO A 26 -12.11 14.40 -10.06
C PRO A 26 -13.16 13.67 -10.92
N LEU A 27 -14.46 13.80 -10.59
CA LEU A 27 -15.54 13.13 -11.33
C LEU A 27 -15.71 13.66 -12.75
N PHE A 28 -15.26 14.87 -13.05
CA PHE A 28 -15.32 15.45 -14.40
C PHE A 28 -14.11 15.10 -15.27
N VAL A 29 -13.09 14.43 -14.73
CA VAL A 29 -11.91 14.04 -15.49
C VAL A 29 -12.26 12.98 -16.53
N GLN A 30 -11.94 13.25 -17.79
CA GLN A 30 -12.16 12.33 -18.92
C GLN A 30 -11.07 11.28 -18.94
N ARG A 31 -11.26 10.18 -18.18
CA ARG A 31 -10.26 9.11 -18.02
C ARG A 31 -10.02 8.31 -19.30
N ASN A 32 -11.05 8.15 -20.13
CA ASN A 32 -10.97 7.44 -21.40
C ASN A 32 -10.37 8.28 -22.54
N ASN A 33 -10.26 9.60 -22.34
CA ASN A 33 -9.66 10.51 -23.31
C ASN A 33 -8.83 11.58 -22.59
N MET A 34 -7.60 11.23 -22.21
CA MET A 34 -6.70 12.11 -21.48
C MET A 34 -6.47 13.45 -22.18
N LYS A 35 -6.43 13.46 -23.51
CA LYS A 35 -6.20 14.66 -24.32
C LYS A 35 -7.32 15.71 -24.19
N SER A 36 -8.48 15.33 -23.69
CA SER A 36 -9.58 16.26 -23.38
C SER A 36 -9.41 17.01 -22.07
N ASN A 37 -8.44 16.59 -21.23
CA ASN A 37 -8.16 17.27 -19.98
C ASN A 37 -7.02 18.26 -20.18
N VAL A 38 -7.27 19.51 -19.85
CA VAL A 38 -6.29 20.60 -19.85
C VAL A 38 -6.01 21.01 -18.42
N ILE A 39 -4.77 20.90 -18.02
CA ILE A 39 -4.29 21.34 -16.72
C ILE A 39 -3.95 22.83 -16.82
N VAL A 40 -4.47 23.61 -15.87
CA VAL A 40 -4.15 25.03 -15.71
C VAL A 40 -3.48 25.22 -14.35
N ASP A 41 -2.18 25.47 -14.38
CA ASP A 41 -1.39 25.71 -13.17
C ASP A 41 -0.44 26.89 -13.36
N SER A 42 -0.33 27.74 -12.34
CA SER A 42 0.60 28.87 -12.29
C SER A 42 0.56 29.77 -13.54
N GLY A 43 -0.65 29.97 -14.10
CA GLY A 43 -0.89 30.80 -15.30
C GLY A 43 -0.48 30.14 -16.62
N LYS A 44 -0.18 28.84 -16.63
CA LYS A 44 0.11 28.04 -17.84
C LYS A 44 -0.95 26.98 -18.04
N ALA A 45 -1.23 26.66 -19.30
CA ALA A 45 -2.17 25.61 -19.68
C ALA A 45 -1.46 24.58 -20.55
N HIS A 46 -1.64 23.29 -20.27
CA HIS A 46 -1.12 22.17 -21.09
C HIS A 46 -2.09 21.00 -21.05
N VAL A 47 -2.06 20.18 -22.07
CA VAL A 47 -2.84 18.95 -22.14
C VAL A 47 -2.24 17.93 -21.16
N ALA A 48 -3.08 17.22 -20.40
CA ALA A 48 -2.63 16.19 -19.50
C ALA A 48 -1.94 15.04 -20.28
N HIS A 49 -0.74 14.65 -19.86
CA HIS A 49 0.00 13.53 -20.43
C HIS A 49 -0.49 12.18 -19.90
N GLY A 50 -0.99 12.17 -18.66
CA GLY A 50 -1.51 10.99 -18.00
C GLY A 50 -2.42 11.34 -16.82
N ILE A 51 -2.98 10.31 -16.19
CA ILE A 51 -3.83 10.48 -15.02
C ILE A 51 -3.04 11.01 -13.82
N GLU A 52 -1.73 10.72 -13.77
CA GLU A 52 -0.82 11.18 -12.74
C GLU A 52 -0.76 12.70 -12.71
N ASP A 53 -0.59 13.35 -13.87
CA ASP A 53 -0.54 14.81 -13.96
C ASP A 53 -1.81 15.47 -13.38
N VAL A 54 -2.96 14.85 -13.66
CA VAL A 54 -4.27 15.35 -13.18
C VAL A 54 -4.38 15.17 -11.67
N ARG A 55 -3.91 14.04 -11.13
CA ARG A 55 -3.92 13.78 -9.69
C ARG A 55 -3.06 14.75 -8.93
N ASP A 56 -1.84 14.97 -9.42
CA ASP A 56 -0.87 15.86 -8.77
C ASP A 56 -1.45 17.27 -8.63
N ILE A 57 -2.08 17.79 -9.68
CA ILE A 57 -2.64 19.13 -9.66
C ILE A 57 -3.92 19.25 -8.80
N LEU A 58 -4.73 18.18 -8.76
CA LEU A 58 -5.93 18.12 -7.93
C LEU A 58 -5.64 17.83 -6.47
N GLY A 59 -4.38 17.45 -6.15
CA GLY A 59 -4.01 16.97 -4.82
C GLY A 59 -4.72 15.67 -4.42
N VAL A 60 -5.25 14.93 -5.40
CA VAL A 60 -5.98 13.69 -5.17
C VAL A 60 -4.96 12.56 -5.05
N MET A 61 -4.73 12.12 -3.83
CA MET A 61 -3.91 10.93 -3.60
C MET A 61 -4.62 9.69 -4.19
N PRO A 62 -3.88 8.68 -4.69
CA PRO A 62 -4.49 7.44 -5.18
C PRO A 62 -5.47 6.83 -4.20
N GLU A 63 -5.24 7.03 -2.91
CA GLU A 63 -6.08 6.57 -1.80
C GLU A 63 -7.45 7.26 -1.74
N ASP A 64 -7.55 8.50 -2.19
CA ASP A 64 -8.82 9.27 -2.16
C ASP A 64 -9.82 8.81 -3.25
N ASN A 65 -9.34 8.03 -4.23
CA ASN A 65 -10.17 7.47 -5.31
C ASN A 65 -10.87 6.14 -4.96
N LEU A 66 -10.97 5.80 -3.69
CA LEU A 66 -11.65 4.58 -3.22
C LEU A 66 -13.13 4.47 -3.65
N GLN A 67 -13.75 5.58 -4.04
CA GLN A 67 -15.15 5.60 -4.47
C GLN A 67 -15.44 4.76 -5.73
N ASN A 68 -14.42 4.38 -6.51
CA ASN A 68 -14.57 3.59 -7.74
C ASN A 68 -13.85 2.22 -7.68
N THR A 69 -13.27 1.86 -6.53
CA THR A 69 -12.54 0.61 -6.35
C THR A 69 -13.42 -0.42 -5.66
N SER A 70 -13.62 -1.55 -6.29
CA SER A 70 -14.38 -2.67 -5.69
C SER A 70 -13.50 -3.67 -4.93
N ASN A 71 -12.18 -3.62 -5.08
CA ASN A 71 -11.24 -4.58 -4.50
C ASN A 71 -10.16 -3.87 -3.67
N ILE A 72 -10.06 -4.20 -2.40
CA ILE A 72 -9.19 -3.51 -1.45
C ILE A 72 -8.35 -4.51 -0.67
N LEU A 73 -7.05 -4.24 -0.57
CA LEU A 73 -6.15 -4.86 0.39
C LEU A 73 -5.88 -3.87 1.53
N LEU A 74 -6.33 -4.18 2.73
CA LEU A 74 -5.97 -3.44 3.94
C LEU A 74 -4.64 -3.93 4.48
N VAL A 75 -3.74 -3.01 4.81
CA VAL A 75 -2.44 -3.28 5.41
C VAL A 75 -2.25 -2.40 6.66
N GLU A 76 -1.34 -2.77 7.54
CA GLU A 76 -1.21 -2.08 8.81
C GLU A 76 -0.61 -0.67 8.63
N GLY A 77 0.59 -0.57 8.08
CA GLY A 77 1.37 0.65 7.98
C GLY A 77 1.53 1.19 6.57
N TYR A 78 1.94 2.45 6.48
CA TYR A 78 2.27 3.09 5.21
C TYR A 78 3.44 2.40 4.49
N THR A 79 4.45 1.94 5.22
CA THR A 79 5.59 1.20 4.66
C THR A 79 5.17 -0.14 4.08
N ASP A 80 4.20 -0.82 4.73
CA ASP A 80 3.66 -2.08 4.23
C ASP A 80 2.95 -1.88 2.89
N GLN A 81 2.21 -0.78 2.75
CA GLN A 81 1.57 -0.39 1.48
C GLN A 81 2.61 -0.24 0.36
N ILE A 82 3.74 0.47 0.62
CA ILE A 82 4.81 0.67 -0.36
C ILE A 82 5.45 -0.67 -0.73
N ILE A 83 5.88 -1.44 0.26
CA ILE A 83 6.60 -2.71 0.06
C ILE A 83 5.72 -3.72 -0.66
N LEU A 84 4.49 -3.93 -0.18
CA LEU A 84 3.56 -4.89 -0.78
C LEU A 84 3.15 -4.48 -2.19
N ARG A 85 2.98 -3.18 -2.48
CA ARG A 85 2.72 -2.71 -3.85
C ARG A 85 3.83 -3.14 -4.80
N LYS A 86 5.10 -2.97 -4.42
CA LYS A 86 6.26 -3.34 -5.23
C LYS A 86 6.37 -4.86 -5.41
N ILE A 87 6.24 -5.63 -4.34
CA ILE A 87 6.33 -7.10 -4.40
C ILE A 87 5.17 -7.68 -5.23
N LEU A 88 3.92 -7.29 -4.94
CA LEU A 88 2.74 -7.82 -5.62
C LEU A 88 2.73 -7.45 -7.11
N SER A 89 3.17 -6.23 -7.46
CA SER A 89 3.34 -5.81 -8.85
C SER A 89 4.41 -6.61 -9.59
N SER A 90 5.44 -7.07 -8.88
CA SER A 90 6.51 -7.89 -9.47
C SER A 90 6.11 -9.36 -9.60
N LEU A 91 5.28 -9.86 -8.66
CA LEU A 91 4.78 -11.23 -8.70
C LEU A 91 3.72 -11.45 -9.78
N SER A 92 2.89 -10.44 -10.09
CA SER A 92 1.75 -10.59 -10.99
C SER A 92 1.54 -9.38 -11.89
N PRO A 93 1.67 -9.54 -13.23
CA PRO A 93 1.31 -8.51 -14.19
C PRO A 93 -0.16 -8.08 -14.09
N LYS A 94 -1.06 -9.00 -13.71
CA LYS A 94 -2.48 -8.74 -13.52
C LYS A 94 -2.72 -7.81 -12.34
N ILE A 95 -2.07 -8.08 -11.19
CA ILE A 95 -2.15 -7.20 -10.02
C ILE A 95 -1.57 -5.83 -10.35
N ARG A 96 -0.40 -5.78 -11.03
CA ARG A 96 0.20 -4.52 -11.48
C ARG A 96 -0.77 -3.69 -12.33
N SER A 97 -1.40 -4.31 -13.31
CA SER A 97 -2.38 -3.63 -14.17
C SER A 97 -3.57 -3.12 -13.37
N SER A 98 -4.10 -3.93 -12.44
CA SER A 98 -5.24 -3.55 -11.61
C SER A 98 -4.93 -2.42 -10.64
N LEU A 99 -3.70 -2.38 -10.08
CA LEU A 99 -3.21 -1.27 -9.25
C LEU A 99 -3.08 0.03 -10.05
N ASN A 100 -2.58 -0.06 -11.28
CA ASN A 100 -2.38 1.12 -12.14
C ASN A 100 -3.70 1.70 -12.66
N ASN A 101 -4.72 0.84 -12.81
CA ASN A 101 -6.06 1.24 -13.28
C ASN A 101 -7.04 1.53 -12.12
N ASN A 102 -6.59 1.48 -10.88
CA ASN A 102 -7.40 1.64 -9.66
C ASN A 102 -8.59 0.65 -9.54
N HIS A 103 -8.50 -0.51 -10.18
CA HIS A 103 -9.45 -1.62 -9.97
C HIS A 103 -9.17 -2.38 -8.68
N PHE A 104 -7.95 -2.26 -8.18
CA PHE A 104 -7.47 -2.79 -6.93
C PHE A 104 -6.62 -1.75 -6.22
N VAL A 105 -6.83 -1.55 -4.92
CA VAL A 105 -6.11 -0.58 -4.11
C VAL A 105 -5.54 -1.25 -2.86
N ILE A 106 -4.33 -0.88 -2.49
CA ILE A 106 -3.73 -1.21 -1.20
C ILE A 106 -3.89 0.02 -0.30
N LYS A 107 -4.55 -0.13 0.84
CA LYS A 107 -4.82 0.95 1.80
C LYS A 107 -4.22 0.63 3.16
N HIS A 108 -3.38 1.50 3.70
CA HIS A 108 -2.90 1.37 5.06
C HIS A 108 -3.92 1.90 6.07
N MET A 109 -3.95 1.29 7.23
CA MET A 109 -4.87 1.63 8.33
C MET A 109 -4.23 2.52 9.40
N GLY A 110 -2.91 2.68 9.36
CA GLY A 110 -2.11 3.36 10.38
C GLY A 110 -1.77 2.49 11.59
N SER A 111 -2.66 1.59 11.96
CA SER A 111 -2.39 0.55 12.98
C SER A 111 -3.42 -0.58 12.89
N ALA A 112 -3.09 -1.75 13.45
CA ALA A 112 -4.00 -2.89 13.55
C ALA A 112 -5.31 -2.55 14.27
N SER A 113 -5.29 -1.64 15.26
CA SER A 113 -6.49 -1.24 16.04
C SER A 113 -7.59 -0.60 15.18
N ASN A 114 -7.25 -0.04 14.04
CA ASN A 114 -8.19 0.62 13.13
C ASN A 114 -8.90 -0.35 12.17
N LEU A 115 -8.54 -1.65 12.18
CA LEU A 115 -9.08 -2.66 11.28
C LEU A 115 -10.62 -2.67 11.28
N GLY A 116 -11.24 -2.68 12.44
CA GLY A 116 -12.71 -2.72 12.55
C GLY A 116 -13.40 -1.50 11.94
N HIS A 117 -12.79 -0.32 12.03
CA HIS A 117 -13.29 0.91 11.43
C HIS A 117 -13.28 0.82 9.90
N TYR A 118 -12.14 0.49 9.31
CA TYR A 118 -12.00 0.36 7.84
C TYR A 118 -12.86 -0.76 7.27
N LEU A 119 -12.99 -1.90 7.96
CA LEU A 119 -13.88 -2.98 7.53
C LEU A 119 -15.33 -2.52 7.49
N ASN A 120 -15.82 -1.77 8.48
CA ASN A 120 -17.18 -1.24 8.47
C ASN A 120 -17.38 -0.26 7.30
N GLU A 121 -16.44 0.65 7.07
CA GLU A 121 -16.49 1.64 5.99
C GLU A 121 -16.57 0.97 4.63
N PHE A 122 -15.67 0.03 4.33
CA PHE A 122 -15.62 -0.62 3.02
C PHE A 122 -16.70 -1.69 2.81
N ASN A 123 -17.19 -2.33 3.88
CA ASN A 123 -18.35 -3.21 3.78
C ASN A 123 -19.62 -2.43 3.42
N GLN A 124 -19.80 -1.21 3.96
CA GLN A 124 -20.92 -0.33 3.57
C GLN A 124 -20.82 0.09 2.10
N SER A 125 -19.60 0.22 1.57
CA SER A 125 -19.34 0.52 0.16
C SER A 125 -19.36 -0.72 -0.74
N MET A 126 -19.74 -1.89 -0.24
CA MET A 126 -19.79 -3.18 -0.94
C MET A 126 -18.47 -3.58 -1.62
N CYS A 127 -17.33 -3.19 -1.02
CA CYS A 127 -16.02 -3.58 -1.50
C CYS A 127 -15.68 -5.03 -1.14
N ARG A 128 -14.93 -5.71 -2.02
CA ARG A 128 -14.27 -6.97 -1.67
C ARG A 128 -12.99 -6.64 -0.92
N ILE A 129 -12.81 -7.19 0.27
CA ILE A 129 -11.74 -6.81 1.17
C ILE A 129 -10.86 -8.02 1.47
N MET A 130 -9.55 -7.81 1.36
CA MET A 130 -8.53 -8.67 1.95
C MET A 130 -7.72 -7.88 2.98
N VAL A 131 -7.17 -8.57 3.95
CA VAL A 131 -6.32 -7.98 4.99
C VAL A 131 -4.97 -8.69 4.98
N ALA A 132 -3.90 -7.92 4.91
CA ALA A 132 -2.54 -8.40 5.14
C ALA A 132 -1.97 -7.63 6.34
N ILE A 133 -1.66 -8.34 7.40
CA ILE A 133 -1.28 -7.77 8.70
C ILE A 133 -0.10 -8.52 9.29
N ASP A 134 0.67 -7.85 10.14
CA ASP A 134 1.81 -8.46 10.80
C ASP A 134 1.41 -9.65 11.70
N ASN A 135 2.26 -10.66 11.75
CA ASN A 135 2.05 -11.83 12.59
C ASN A 135 2.51 -11.55 14.02
N ASP A 136 1.84 -10.63 14.70
CA ASP A 136 2.12 -10.29 16.09
C ASP A 136 0.85 -10.29 16.95
N CYS A 137 1.00 -9.97 18.25
CA CYS A 137 -0.12 -9.95 19.19
C CYS A 137 -1.21 -8.97 18.75
N ALA A 138 -0.85 -7.76 18.32
CA ALA A 138 -1.81 -6.73 17.94
C ALA A 138 -2.61 -7.11 16.69
N GLY A 139 -1.93 -7.65 15.67
CA GLY A 139 -2.55 -8.13 14.45
C GLY A 139 -3.52 -9.29 14.69
N LYS A 140 -3.11 -10.26 15.51
CA LYS A 140 -3.98 -11.41 15.90
C LYS A 140 -5.22 -10.97 16.66
N GLU A 141 -5.07 -10.12 17.66
CA GLU A 141 -6.20 -9.62 18.45
C GLU A 141 -7.18 -8.81 17.60
N ALA A 142 -6.68 -7.93 16.72
CA ALA A 142 -7.52 -7.12 15.84
C ALA A 142 -8.29 -7.99 14.84
N THR A 143 -7.64 -8.98 14.24
CA THR A 143 -8.28 -9.90 13.28
C THR A 143 -9.27 -10.82 13.93
N GLU A 144 -8.98 -11.37 15.12
CA GLU A 144 -9.92 -12.19 15.89
C GLU A 144 -11.19 -11.40 16.24
N LYS A 145 -11.04 -10.17 16.73
CA LYS A 145 -12.18 -9.28 16.99
C LYS A 145 -13.02 -9.01 15.74
N ALA A 146 -12.38 -8.82 14.59
CA ALA A 146 -13.08 -8.56 13.33
C ALA A 146 -13.86 -9.78 12.83
N VAL A 147 -13.27 -10.97 12.92
CA VAL A 147 -13.93 -12.24 12.58
C VAL A 147 -15.10 -12.53 13.52
N ASN A 148 -14.92 -12.39 14.83
CA ASN A 148 -15.98 -12.60 15.83
C ASN A 148 -17.17 -11.64 15.66
N LYS A 149 -16.92 -10.44 15.10
CA LYS A 149 -17.97 -9.47 14.73
C LYS A 149 -18.53 -9.69 13.32
N HIS A 150 -18.16 -10.75 12.64
CA HIS A 150 -18.57 -11.06 11.26
C HIS A 150 -18.29 -9.93 10.24
N LEU A 151 -17.25 -9.11 10.48
CA LEU A 151 -16.86 -8.05 9.57
C LEU A 151 -16.04 -8.56 8.38
N ILE A 152 -15.35 -9.69 8.56
CA ILE A 152 -14.52 -10.33 7.55
C ILE A 152 -14.43 -11.84 7.83
N SER A 153 -14.23 -12.64 6.78
CA SER A 153 -13.96 -14.08 6.92
C SER A 153 -12.49 -14.35 7.21
N GLN A 154 -12.18 -15.43 7.92
CA GLN A 154 -10.79 -15.84 8.22
C GLN A 154 -9.96 -16.06 6.94
N GLU A 155 -10.58 -16.52 5.85
CA GLU A 155 -9.91 -16.80 4.58
C GLU A 155 -9.38 -15.52 3.91
N SER A 156 -10.04 -14.39 4.16
CA SER A 156 -9.66 -13.08 3.62
C SER A 156 -8.53 -12.41 4.40
N ILE A 157 -8.02 -13.04 5.47
CA ILE A 157 -6.94 -12.53 6.30
C ILE A 157 -5.67 -13.31 6.01
N LYS A 158 -4.56 -12.58 5.78
CA LYS A 158 -3.22 -13.14 5.60
C LYS A 158 -2.27 -12.49 6.58
N PHE A 159 -1.61 -13.32 7.39
CA PHE A 159 -0.51 -12.86 8.23
C PHE A 159 0.77 -12.83 7.40
N ILE A 160 1.47 -11.69 7.44
CA ILE A 160 2.73 -11.47 6.75
C ILE A 160 3.90 -11.48 7.75
N GLY A 161 5.13 -11.72 7.23
CA GLY A 161 6.35 -11.71 8.05
C GLY A 161 7.05 -13.04 8.01
N GLY A 162 6.66 -14.16 8.21
CA GLY A 162 7.39 -15.42 8.09
C GLY A 162 6.68 -16.60 8.71
N PRO A 163 7.00 -17.81 8.28
CA PRO A 163 6.49 -19.02 8.89
C PRO A 163 7.09 -19.22 10.28
N GLY A 164 6.25 -19.56 11.24
CA GLY A 164 6.68 -19.92 12.59
C GLY A 164 5.84 -19.27 13.68
N GLY A 165 5.87 -19.81 14.89
CA GLY A 165 5.10 -19.33 16.05
C GLY A 165 5.59 -18.01 16.65
N ASN A 166 6.71 -17.46 16.16
CA ASN A 166 7.27 -16.21 16.65
C ASN A 166 6.60 -15.00 15.99
N GLU A 167 6.52 -13.89 16.74
CA GLU A 167 6.09 -12.62 16.18
C GLU A 167 7.00 -12.20 15.01
N SER A 168 6.41 -11.67 13.95
CA SER A 168 7.12 -11.17 12.78
C SER A 168 6.41 -9.98 12.16
N GLU A 169 7.21 -9.11 11.54
CA GLU A 169 6.80 -7.91 10.82
C GLU A 169 7.19 -8.06 9.34
N LEU A 170 6.67 -7.20 8.47
CA LEU A 170 6.96 -7.26 7.04
C LEU A 170 8.47 -7.11 6.76
N GLU A 171 9.18 -6.26 7.52
CA GLU A 171 10.62 -6.08 7.36
C GLU A 171 11.44 -7.36 7.63
N ASP A 172 10.87 -8.34 8.35
CA ASP A 172 11.52 -9.63 8.59
C ASP A 172 11.71 -10.48 7.33
N ILE A 173 10.99 -10.18 6.25
CA ILE A 173 11.19 -10.88 4.98
C ILE A 173 12.35 -10.30 4.16
N ILE A 174 12.81 -9.07 4.44
CA ILE A 174 13.88 -8.41 3.71
C ILE A 174 15.24 -8.91 4.22
N LYS A 175 16.14 -9.22 3.30
CA LYS A 175 17.50 -9.64 3.67
C LYS A 175 18.23 -8.49 4.36
N PRO A 176 18.83 -8.71 5.55
CA PRO A 176 19.60 -7.66 6.22
C PRO A 176 20.73 -7.10 5.35
N SER A 177 21.37 -7.95 4.54
CA SER A 177 22.42 -7.53 3.59
C SER A 177 21.93 -6.50 2.56
N PHE A 178 20.64 -6.46 2.26
CA PHE A 178 20.07 -5.52 1.29
C PHE A 178 20.06 -4.08 1.80
N TYR A 179 19.77 -3.86 3.08
CA TYR A 179 19.67 -2.52 3.68
C TYR A 179 20.80 -2.19 4.67
N LYS A 180 21.81 -3.05 4.78
CA LYS A 180 22.96 -2.88 5.69
C LYS A 180 23.65 -1.53 5.54
N ASP A 181 24.05 -1.20 4.32
CA ASP A 181 24.79 0.04 4.03
C ASP A 181 23.92 1.27 4.26
N LEU A 182 22.60 1.17 3.97
CA LEU A 182 21.65 2.23 4.28
C LEU A 182 21.61 2.54 5.78
N LEU A 183 21.52 1.51 6.63
CA LEU A 183 21.46 1.71 8.07
C LEU A 183 22.76 2.26 8.63
N LEU A 184 23.89 1.76 8.14
CA LEU A 184 25.19 2.23 8.58
C LEU A 184 25.44 3.69 8.17
N ASN A 185 25.22 4.03 6.91
CA ASN A 185 25.56 5.35 6.36
C ASN A 185 24.60 6.46 6.79
N ASN A 186 23.29 6.15 6.89
CA ASN A 186 22.28 7.17 7.14
C ASN A 186 21.86 7.28 8.61
N PHE A 187 22.02 6.19 9.37
CA PHE A 187 21.51 6.11 10.75
C PHE A 187 22.59 5.70 11.76
N ASN A 188 23.82 5.44 11.31
CA ASN A 188 24.94 4.98 12.14
C ASN A 188 24.63 3.70 12.94
N LEU A 189 23.86 2.77 12.31
CA LEU A 189 23.46 1.50 12.90
C LEU A 189 24.15 0.32 12.15
N ASN A 190 25.04 -0.40 12.83
CA ASN A 190 25.76 -1.52 12.24
C ASN A 190 25.05 -2.86 12.53
N ILE A 191 24.34 -3.39 11.54
CA ILE A 191 23.58 -4.66 11.67
C ILE A 191 24.44 -5.93 11.69
N ASP A 192 25.74 -5.85 11.44
CA ASP A 192 26.68 -6.97 11.68
C ASP A 192 26.87 -7.23 13.17
N ASN A 193 26.41 -6.35 14.04
CA ASN A 193 26.39 -6.56 15.47
C ASN A 193 25.51 -7.79 15.81
N GLN A 194 26.05 -8.72 16.59
CA GLN A 194 25.37 -9.96 16.99
C GLN A 194 24.01 -9.75 17.64
N VAL A 195 23.79 -8.59 18.24
CA VAL A 195 22.50 -8.20 18.84
C VAL A 195 21.35 -8.17 17.81
N PHE A 196 21.65 -7.89 16.54
CA PHE A 196 20.64 -7.89 15.48
C PHE A 196 20.26 -9.30 14.98
N SER A 197 21.01 -10.32 15.33
CA SER A 197 20.77 -11.72 14.89
C SER A 197 19.79 -12.52 15.75
N SER A 198 19.16 -11.90 16.77
CA SER A 198 18.23 -12.56 17.68
C SER A 198 16.93 -13.00 16.99
N GLY A 199 16.26 -14.04 17.53
CA GLY A 199 14.99 -14.59 17.02
C GLY A 199 13.75 -13.73 17.26
N PHE A 200 13.91 -12.44 17.53
CA PHE A 200 12.81 -11.49 17.72
C PHE A 200 12.40 -10.81 16.42
N LYS A 201 11.18 -10.25 16.39
CA LYS A 201 10.69 -9.44 15.27
C LYS A 201 11.59 -8.23 15.02
N TRP A 202 11.57 -7.74 13.77
CA TRP A 202 12.50 -6.74 13.28
C TRP A 202 12.59 -5.48 14.17
N SER A 203 11.47 -4.92 14.61
CA SER A 203 11.46 -3.72 15.47
C SER A 203 12.13 -3.93 16.83
N LYS A 204 11.97 -5.12 17.42
CA LYS A 204 12.68 -5.47 18.68
C LYS A 204 14.19 -5.59 18.44
N ARG A 205 14.61 -6.21 17.33
CA ARG A 205 16.03 -6.31 16.95
C ARG A 205 16.63 -4.93 16.69
N LEU A 206 15.90 -4.05 15.98
CA LEU A 206 16.33 -2.68 15.73
C LEU A 206 16.49 -1.89 17.03
N LYS A 207 15.54 -2.04 17.97
CA LYS A 207 15.63 -1.38 19.28
C LYS A 207 16.84 -1.81 20.08
N SER A 208 17.13 -3.11 20.09
CA SER A 208 18.31 -3.65 20.78
C SER A 208 19.60 -3.16 20.13
N LEU A 209 19.65 -3.10 18.79
CA LEU A 209 20.79 -2.58 18.05
C LEU A 209 21.03 -1.11 18.35
N ALA A 210 20.00 -0.26 18.25
CA ALA A 210 20.10 1.17 18.52
C ALA A 210 20.62 1.42 19.96
N SER A 211 20.11 0.65 20.93
CA SER A 211 20.59 0.75 22.32
C SER A 211 22.07 0.35 22.46
N ALA A 212 22.52 -0.68 21.74
CA ALA A 212 23.93 -1.12 21.76
C ALA A 212 24.88 -0.09 21.11
N GLU A 213 24.39 0.64 20.10
CA GLU A 213 25.13 1.71 19.42
C GLU A 213 24.95 3.09 20.11
N GLY A 214 24.32 3.13 21.30
CA GLY A 214 24.11 4.35 22.08
C GLY A 214 23.07 5.31 21.50
N THR A 215 22.21 4.85 20.60
CA THR A 215 21.16 5.63 19.96
C THR A 215 19.81 5.34 20.61
N LEU A 216 19.03 6.38 20.94
CA LEU A 216 17.66 6.23 21.41
C LEU A 216 16.74 6.01 20.20
N LEU A 217 16.17 4.82 20.05
CA LEU A 217 15.18 4.54 19.01
C LEU A 217 13.83 5.15 19.38
N THR A 218 13.53 6.33 18.88
CA THR A 218 12.19 6.93 18.96
C THR A 218 11.26 6.32 17.89
N GLU A 219 9.94 6.46 18.06
CA GLU A 219 8.98 6.02 17.03
C GLU A 219 9.20 6.76 15.70
N GLU A 220 9.56 8.05 15.76
CA GLU A 220 9.87 8.84 14.56
C GLU A 220 11.09 8.28 13.82
N LEU A 221 12.20 8.01 14.54
CA LEU A 221 13.40 7.43 13.94
C LEU A 221 13.12 6.03 13.36
N LYS A 222 12.35 5.20 14.08
CA LYS A 222 11.92 3.89 13.56
C LYS A 222 11.15 4.02 12.26
N ASN A 223 10.20 4.96 12.17
CA ASN A 223 9.43 5.20 10.96
C ASN A 223 10.30 5.73 9.81
N GLN A 224 11.24 6.63 10.08
CA GLN A 224 12.19 7.10 9.08
C GLN A 224 13.04 5.95 8.50
N ILE A 225 13.50 5.04 9.35
CA ILE A 225 14.25 3.84 8.94
C ILE A 225 13.36 2.92 8.08
N LYS A 226 12.13 2.63 8.50
CA LYS A 226 11.18 1.82 7.73
C LYS A 226 10.92 2.42 6.34
N ILE A 227 10.67 3.73 6.27
CA ILE A 227 10.46 4.45 5.00
C ILE A 227 11.71 4.38 4.11
N ALA A 228 12.89 4.57 4.67
CA ALA A 228 14.13 4.50 3.92
C ALA A 228 14.36 3.10 3.33
N ILE A 229 14.08 2.03 4.09
CA ILE A 229 14.15 0.65 3.60
C ILE A 229 13.09 0.40 2.51
N ALA A 230 11.85 0.84 2.70
CA ALA A 230 10.79 0.66 1.73
C ALA A 230 11.10 1.36 0.39
N ASN A 231 11.71 2.55 0.44
CA ASN A 231 12.12 3.31 -0.74
C ASN A 231 13.36 2.73 -1.43
N LEU A 232 14.23 2.02 -0.70
CA LEU A 232 15.38 1.34 -1.29
C LEU A 232 14.97 0.21 -2.23
N ILE A 233 13.83 -0.44 -1.99
CA ILE A 233 13.29 -1.49 -2.85
C ILE A 233 12.90 -0.87 -4.20
N PRO A 234 13.38 -1.39 -5.35
CA PRO A 234 13.03 -0.85 -6.66
C PRO A 234 11.57 -1.12 -7.02
N ASP A 235 10.96 -0.25 -7.82
CA ASP A 235 9.57 -0.41 -8.28
C ASP A 235 9.39 -1.61 -9.21
N ASN A 236 10.42 -1.94 -9.99
CA ASN A 236 10.51 -3.14 -10.83
C ASN A 236 11.56 -4.10 -10.24
N ILE A 237 11.11 -5.08 -9.48
CA ILE A 237 11.97 -6.10 -8.92
C ILE A 237 12.15 -7.19 -9.97
N THR A 238 13.37 -7.34 -10.50
CA THR A 238 13.70 -8.38 -11.48
C THR A 238 14.15 -9.69 -10.82
N ASP A 239 14.69 -9.59 -9.62
CA ASP A 239 15.15 -10.73 -8.82
C ASP A 239 14.73 -10.54 -7.36
N LEU A 240 13.68 -11.25 -6.96
CA LEU A 240 13.15 -11.23 -5.59
C LEU A 240 14.16 -11.80 -4.59
N ASP A 241 14.96 -12.76 -5.01
CA ASP A 241 15.93 -13.42 -4.13
C ASP A 241 17.11 -12.52 -3.79
N SER A 242 17.39 -11.49 -4.56
CA SER A 242 18.42 -10.51 -4.20
C SER A 242 18.00 -9.63 -3.01
N ILE A 243 16.72 -9.43 -2.80
CA ILE A 243 16.16 -8.51 -1.80
C ILE A 243 15.52 -9.26 -0.63
N PHE A 244 14.80 -10.34 -0.90
CA PHE A 244 13.95 -11.01 0.08
C PHE A 244 14.48 -12.40 0.46
N ILE A 245 14.07 -12.88 1.62
CA ILE A 245 14.32 -14.23 2.10
C ILE A 245 13.28 -15.15 1.49
N GLU A 246 13.66 -16.00 0.53
CA GLU A 246 12.77 -16.87 -0.24
C GLU A 246 11.80 -17.68 0.63
N ALA A 247 12.32 -18.30 1.71
CA ALA A 247 11.51 -19.09 2.64
C ALA A 247 10.38 -18.29 3.31
N LYS A 248 10.48 -16.97 3.35
CA LYS A 248 9.50 -16.07 3.98
C LYS A 248 8.52 -15.42 2.97
N LEU A 249 8.70 -15.63 1.67
CA LEU A 249 7.82 -15.09 0.62
C LEU A 249 6.53 -15.88 0.42
N ASN A 250 6.43 -17.10 0.92
CA ASN A 250 5.26 -17.96 0.72
C ASN A 250 3.92 -17.31 1.14
N PRO A 251 3.81 -16.61 2.30
CA PRO A 251 2.57 -15.92 2.65
C PRO A 251 2.17 -14.83 1.64
N ILE A 252 3.16 -14.11 1.08
CA ILE A 252 2.92 -13.05 0.09
C ILE A 252 2.55 -13.65 -1.27
N ARG A 253 3.16 -14.76 -1.68
CA ARG A 253 2.74 -15.51 -2.89
C ARG A 253 1.31 -16.02 -2.76
N SER A 254 0.94 -16.56 -1.59
CA SER A 254 -0.44 -16.97 -1.30
C SER A 254 -1.40 -15.77 -1.31
N LEU A 255 -0.98 -14.62 -0.80
CA LEU A 255 -1.73 -13.37 -0.87
C LEU A 255 -1.93 -12.94 -2.32
N ALA A 256 -0.86 -12.93 -3.15
CA ALA A 256 -0.93 -12.58 -4.57
C ALA A 256 -1.94 -13.46 -5.32
N PHE A 257 -1.89 -14.78 -5.11
CA PHE A 257 -2.85 -15.72 -5.70
C PHE A 257 -4.31 -15.43 -5.27
N SER A 258 -4.51 -15.11 -3.99
CA SER A 258 -5.85 -14.77 -3.48
C SER A 258 -6.37 -13.44 -4.07
N ILE A 259 -5.49 -12.45 -4.25
CA ILE A 259 -5.82 -11.18 -4.89
C ILE A 259 -6.17 -11.39 -6.37
N GLU A 260 -5.41 -12.19 -7.12
CA GLU A 260 -5.72 -12.49 -8.52
C GLU A 260 -7.13 -13.06 -8.69
N ARG A 261 -7.55 -13.95 -7.78
CA ARG A 261 -8.92 -14.50 -7.77
C ARG A 261 -9.97 -13.47 -7.36
N MET A 262 -9.61 -12.50 -6.53
CA MET A 262 -10.53 -11.45 -6.09
C MET A 262 -10.80 -10.42 -7.20
N ILE A 263 -9.78 -10.13 -8.04
CA ILE A 263 -9.88 -9.13 -9.12
C ILE A 263 -10.35 -9.74 -10.47
N ASP A 264 -10.58 -11.07 -10.53
CA ASP A 264 -11.27 -11.74 -11.63
C ASP A 264 -12.75 -11.40 -11.59
#